data_8e9eddc93ce91c1f439c5dfe4750ddce
#
_entry.id   8e9eddc93ce91c1f439c5dfe4750ddce
#
_cell.length_a   1.000
_cell.length_b   1.000
_cell.length_c   1.000
_cell.angle_alpha   90.00
_cell.angle_beta   90.00
_cell.angle_gamma   90.00
#
_symmetry.space_group_name_H-M   'P 1'
#
loop_
_entity.id
_entity.type
_entity.pdbx_description
1 polymer ?
#
loop_
_entity_poly.entity_id
_entity_poly.type
_entity_poly.pdbx_seq_one_letter_code
_entity_poly.pdbx_strand_id
1 'polypeptide(L)'
;MNNDIGVMQGRLLPKYKGRYQAHPLGYWQQEFFIAKDLGLDCIEFILDYENADLNPLIKEGGINEIVKITEQTGVSVKSICADYLMDAPIHSQDIEVSNSSQKLLEILLVNTNNLGVENIVIPCVDQSSLSTETDIKIFIESLSPLVEVAEKYKINLSLETDLNPETFLKLIKSFDSNRVTVNYDIGNSAHLGYDLVEELDHYGEKISDIHIKDRVLDGDSVELGKGNADFESFFTKLKEFDYKGPFILQAYRDDEGV
;
A
#
# COMPACT_ATOMS: atom_id res chain seq x y z
N MET A 1 4.37 -1.38 21.54
CA MET A 1 3.34 -1.43 20.48
C MET A 1 3.09 -2.89 20.19
N ASN A 2 1.84 -3.28 20.00
CA ASN A 2 1.46 -4.66 19.68
C ASN A 2 0.79 -4.65 18.30
N ASN A 3 1.56 -4.20 17.30
CA ASN A 3 1.10 -4.06 15.92
C ASN A 3 1.41 -5.34 15.16
N ASP A 4 0.57 -5.69 14.22
CA ASP A 4 0.81 -6.80 13.30
C ASP A 4 2.06 -6.54 12.45
N ILE A 5 2.89 -7.55 12.25
CA ILE A 5 4.05 -7.51 11.37
C ILE A 5 3.72 -8.33 10.13
N GLY A 6 3.72 -7.68 8.99
CA GLY A 6 3.41 -8.28 7.71
C GLY A 6 4.52 -8.13 6.69
N VAL A 7 4.26 -8.67 5.53
CA VAL A 7 5.17 -8.57 4.38
C VAL A 7 4.39 -8.23 3.12
N MET A 8 4.99 -7.43 2.25
CA MET A 8 4.49 -7.17 0.91
C MET A 8 4.51 -8.46 0.08
N GLN A 9 3.41 -8.77 -0.60
CA GLN A 9 3.28 -9.97 -1.43
C GLN A 9 4.39 -10.09 -2.48
N GLY A 10 4.85 -11.31 -2.70
CA GLY A 10 5.95 -11.66 -3.62
C GLY A 10 7.33 -11.65 -2.96
N ARG A 11 7.47 -11.02 -1.79
CA ARG A 11 8.78 -10.89 -1.12
C ARG A 11 9.33 -12.21 -0.56
N LEU A 12 8.47 -13.18 -0.27
CA LEU A 12 8.89 -14.49 0.26
C LEU A 12 8.97 -15.58 -0.82
N LEU A 13 8.66 -15.23 -2.06
CA LEU A 13 8.62 -16.16 -3.18
C LEU A 13 9.70 -15.85 -4.23
N PRO A 14 10.05 -16.77 -5.13
CA PRO A 14 10.88 -16.46 -6.29
C PRO A 14 10.30 -15.30 -7.09
N LYS A 15 11.18 -14.54 -7.77
CA LYS A 15 10.74 -13.45 -8.66
C LYS A 15 9.64 -13.91 -9.61
N TYR A 16 8.52 -13.21 -9.62
CA TYR A 16 7.46 -13.41 -10.62
C TYR A 16 7.69 -12.46 -11.79
N LYS A 17 7.97 -13.00 -12.97
CA LYS A 17 8.30 -12.21 -14.18
C LYS A 17 9.40 -11.16 -13.93
N GLY A 18 10.40 -11.52 -13.13
CA GLY A 18 11.53 -10.65 -12.80
C GLY A 18 11.30 -9.65 -11.67
N ARG A 19 10.09 -9.61 -11.07
CA ARG A 19 9.74 -8.72 -9.96
C ARG A 19 9.58 -9.48 -8.65
N TYR A 20 10.01 -8.88 -7.53
CA TYR A 20 9.74 -9.38 -6.17
C TYR A 20 8.44 -8.84 -5.60
N GLN A 21 8.02 -7.66 -6.00
CA GLN A 21 6.74 -7.08 -5.65
C GLN A 21 5.78 -7.38 -6.79
N ALA A 22 4.91 -8.35 -6.60
CA ALA A 22 3.94 -8.78 -7.58
C ALA A 22 2.98 -9.81 -6.98
N HIS A 23 1.82 -9.98 -7.61
CA HIS A 23 0.95 -11.11 -7.34
C HIS A 23 1.42 -12.33 -8.13
N PRO A 24 2.00 -13.38 -7.50
CA PRO A 24 2.55 -14.54 -8.21
C PRO A 24 1.43 -15.51 -8.61
N LEU A 25 0.83 -15.24 -9.77
CA LEU A 25 -0.29 -15.99 -10.30
C LEU A 25 -0.01 -17.50 -10.38
N GLY A 26 -0.89 -18.31 -9.79
CA GLY A 26 -0.82 -19.78 -9.80
C GLY A 26 -0.07 -20.40 -8.62
N TYR A 27 0.67 -19.61 -7.81
CA TYR A 27 1.36 -20.14 -6.63
C TYR A 27 1.43 -19.17 -5.43
N TRP A 28 0.68 -18.07 -5.45
CA TRP A 28 0.62 -17.07 -4.40
C TRP A 28 0.27 -17.63 -3.01
N GLN A 29 -0.49 -18.74 -2.95
CA GLN A 29 -0.86 -19.38 -1.69
C GLN A 29 0.34 -19.89 -0.90
N GLN A 30 1.45 -20.22 -1.58
CA GLN A 30 2.66 -20.73 -0.93
C GLN A 30 3.26 -19.71 0.02
N GLU A 31 3.12 -18.42 -0.29
CA GLU A 31 3.63 -17.32 0.50
C GLU A 31 3.02 -17.28 1.91
N PHE A 32 1.75 -17.63 2.04
CA PHE A 32 1.06 -17.69 3.32
C PHE A 32 1.63 -18.76 4.26
N PHE A 33 2.06 -19.90 3.74
CA PHE A 33 2.72 -20.93 4.54
C PHE A 33 4.11 -20.48 4.97
N ILE A 34 4.87 -19.84 4.09
CA ILE A 34 6.20 -19.30 4.42
C ILE A 34 6.05 -18.18 5.47
N ALA A 35 5.12 -17.26 5.29
CA ALA A 35 4.83 -16.20 6.27
C ALA A 35 4.49 -16.76 7.65
N LYS A 36 3.65 -17.79 7.71
CA LYS A 36 3.33 -18.51 8.94
C LYS A 36 4.57 -19.10 9.61
N ASP A 37 5.41 -19.78 8.84
CA ASP A 37 6.62 -20.45 9.36
C ASP A 37 7.64 -19.41 9.89
N LEU A 38 7.63 -18.20 9.34
CA LEU A 38 8.42 -17.05 9.80
C LEU A 38 7.78 -16.31 10.98
N GLY A 39 6.54 -16.63 11.34
CA GLY A 39 5.83 -15.97 12.43
C GLY A 39 5.29 -14.59 12.09
N LEU A 40 5.05 -14.32 10.80
CA LEU A 40 4.40 -13.09 10.35
C LEU A 40 2.88 -13.15 10.56
N ASP A 41 2.28 -12.02 10.88
CA ASP A 41 0.85 -11.91 11.20
C ASP A 41 -0.02 -11.72 9.95
N CYS A 42 0.53 -11.03 8.93
CA CYS A 42 -0.24 -10.70 7.73
C CYS A 42 0.61 -10.59 6.46
N ILE A 43 -0.09 -10.60 5.33
CA ILE A 43 0.46 -10.26 4.01
C ILE A 43 -0.31 -9.04 3.50
N GLU A 44 0.40 -8.04 3.02
CA GLU A 44 -0.17 -7.02 2.17
C GLU A 44 -0.31 -7.57 0.75
N PHE A 45 -1.56 -7.74 0.32
CA PHE A 45 -1.86 -8.41 -0.94
C PHE A 45 -1.77 -7.44 -2.11
N ILE A 46 -1.24 -7.88 -3.24
CA ILE A 46 -1.03 -7.01 -4.41
C ILE A 46 -2.12 -7.23 -5.46
N LEU A 47 -2.60 -6.13 -6.00
CA LEU A 47 -3.37 -6.10 -7.23
C LEU A 47 -2.53 -5.45 -8.34
N ASP A 48 -1.90 -6.27 -9.17
CA ASP A 48 -1.16 -5.84 -10.36
C ASP A 48 -2.11 -5.43 -11.50
N TYR A 49 -1.63 -4.57 -12.42
CA TYR A 49 -2.34 -4.23 -13.66
C TYR A 49 -2.41 -5.44 -14.61
N GLU A 50 -1.29 -6.12 -14.80
CA GLU A 50 -1.23 -7.28 -15.68
C GLU A 50 -1.99 -8.47 -15.09
N ASN A 51 -2.97 -9.00 -15.82
CA ASN A 51 -3.86 -10.09 -15.41
C ASN A 51 -4.70 -9.77 -14.16
N ALA A 52 -5.11 -8.53 -13.96
CA ALA A 52 -5.96 -8.13 -12.84
C ALA A 52 -7.25 -8.95 -12.73
N ASP A 53 -7.84 -9.34 -13.86
CA ASP A 53 -9.03 -10.19 -13.96
C ASP A 53 -8.83 -11.62 -13.42
N LEU A 54 -7.59 -12.09 -13.36
CA LEU A 54 -7.21 -13.39 -12.79
C LEU A 54 -6.82 -13.30 -11.30
N ASN A 55 -6.64 -12.10 -10.78
CA ASN A 55 -6.30 -11.89 -9.38
C ASN A 55 -7.48 -12.29 -8.48
N PRO A 56 -7.27 -13.05 -7.39
CA PRO A 56 -8.35 -13.51 -6.52
C PRO A 56 -9.12 -12.37 -5.84
N LEU A 57 -8.57 -11.16 -5.77
CA LEU A 57 -9.31 -9.97 -5.29
C LEU A 57 -10.44 -9.55 -6.25
N ILE A 58 -10.34 -9.89 -7.54
CA ILE A 58 -11.25 -9.45 -8.59
C ILE A 58 -12.06 -10.61 -9.18
N LYS A 59 -11.42 -11.77 -9.40
CA LYS A 59 -12.09 -12.90 -10.05
C LYS A 59 -13.23 -13.48 -9.19
N GLU A 60 -14.25 -14.02 -9.84
CA GLU A 60 -15.36 -14.72 -9.17
C GLU A 60 -14.83 -15.88 -8.29
N GLY A 61 -15.29 -15.95 -7.05
CA GLY A 61 -14.87 -16.97 -6.09
C GLY A 61 -13.48 -16.78 -5.49
N GLY A 62 -12.69 -15.82 -5.98
CA GLY A 62 -11.32 -15.59 -5.52
C GLY A 62 -11.21 -15.18 -4.05
N ILE A 63 -12.15 -14.39 -3.56
CA ILE A 63 -12.21 -14.03 -2.13
C ILE A 63 -12.29 -15.28 -1.24
N ASN A 64 -13.07 -16.29 -1.64
CA ASN A 64 -13.16 -17.54 -0.89
C ASN A 64 -11.83 -18.32 -0.89
N GLU A 65 -11.01 -18.18 -1.95
CA GLU A 65 -9.67 -18.78 -1.99
C GLU A 65 -8.76 -18.11 -0.96
N ILE A 66 -8.83 -16.76 -0.85
CA ILE A 66 -8.06 -16.00 0.15
C ILE A 66 -8.54 -16.38 1.57
N VAL A 67 -9.84 -16.36 1.84
CA VAL A 67 -10.40 -16.77 3.14
C VAL A 67 -9.90 -18.16 3.53
N LYS A 68 -9.95 -19.11 2.62
CA LYS A 68 -9.50 -20.48 2.89
C LYS A 68 -8.02 -20.56 3.27
N ILE A 69 -7.15 -19.82 2.60
CA ILE A 69 -5.72 -19.85 2.92
C ILE A 69 -5.41 -19.13 4.24
N THR A 70 -6.10 -18.02 4.53
CA THR A 70 -5.97 -17.32 5.81
C THR A 70 -6.43 -18.20 6.99
N GLU A 71 -7.52 -18.95 6.84
CA GLU A 71 -7.98 -19.92 7.85
C GLU A 71 -6.98 -21.07 8.06
N GLN A 72 -6.33 -21.56 7.00
CA GLN A 72 -5.35 -22.66 7.09
C GLN A 72 -4.04 -22.24 7.76
N THR A 73 -3.63 -21.01 7.56
CA THR A 73 -2.32 -20.52 7.98
C THR A 73 -2.38 -19.70 9.26
N GLY A 74 -3.47 -18.99 9.49
CA GLY A 74 -3.59 -17.96 10.51
C GLY A 74 -2.98 -16.62 10.11
N VAL A 75 -2.38 -16.54 8.91
CA VAL A 75 -1.85 -15.30 8.34
C VAL A 75 -2.99 -14.53 7.68
N SER A 76 -3.21 -13.29 8.09
CA SER A 76 -4.32 -12.46 7.59
C SER A 76 -3.94 -11.62 6.37
N VAL A 77 -4.94 -11.04 5.70
CA VAL A 77 -4.74 -9.94 4.73
C VAL A 77 -5.30 -8.68 5.37
N LYS A 78 -4.42 -7.79 5.82
CA LYS A 78 -4.78 -6.54 6.51
C LYS A 78 -4.83 -5.35 5.58
N SER A 79 -3.97 -5.36 4.57
CA SER A 79 -3.89 -4.32 3.57
C SER A 79 -3.75 -4.89 2.17
N ILE A 80 -4.09 -4.07 1.19
CA ILE A 80 -3.95 -4.37 -0.23
C ILE A 80 -3.20 -3.22 -0.88
N CYS A 81 -2.11 -3.52 -1.58
CA CYS A 81 -1.45 -2.56 -2.43
C CYS A 81 -2.05 -2.60 -3.84
N ALA A 82 -2.70 -1.53 -4.24
CA ALA A 82 -3.34 -1.42 -5.55
C ALA A 82 -2.33 -0.96 -6.61
N ASP A 83 -1.24 -1.75 -6.83
CA ASP A 83 -0.20 -1.46 -7.81
C ASP A 83 -0.75 -1.27 -9.23
N TYR A 84 -1.95 -1.81 -9.50
CA TYR A 84 -2.72 -1.54 -10.71
C TYR A 84 -2.81 -0.05 -11.05
N LEU A 85 -2.97 0.79 -10.02
CA LEU A 85 -3.17 2.23 -10.19
C LEU A 85 -1.88 2.98 -10.56
N MET A 86 -0.72 2.34 -10.50
CA MET A 86 0.53 2.90 -11.02
C MET A 86 0.54 2.89 -12.55
N ASP A 87 0.04 1.81 -13.17
CA ASP A 87 -0.04 1.67 -14.62
C ASP A 87 -1.30 2.30 -15.22
N ALA A 88 -2.39 2.33 -14.45
CA ALA A 88 -3.67 2.92 -14.83
C ALA A 88 -4.18 3.86 -13.73
N PRO A 89 -3.62 5.07 -13.61
CA PRO A 89 -3.98 6.01 -12.55
C PRO A 89 -5.44 6.47 -12.63
N ILE A 90 -6.11 6.61 -11.48
CA ILE A 90 -7.48 7.16 -11.44
C ILE A 90 -7.54 8.63 -11.89
N HIS A 91 -6.41 9.34 -11.86
CA HIS A 91 -6.26 10.71 -12.34
C HIS A 91 -5.72 10.80 -13.79
N SER A 92 -5.75 9.68 -14.51
CA SER A 92 -5.37 9.69 -15.94
C SER A 92 -6.16 10.72 -16.72
N GLN A 93 -5.48 11.45 -17.60
CA GLN A 93 -6.14 12.36 -18.56
C GLN A 93 -6.92 11.60 -19.62
N ASP A 94 -6.62 10.31 -19.82
CA ASP A 94 -7.47 9.40 -20.57
C ASP A 94 -8.67 8.99 -19.72
N ILE A 95 -9.84 9.51 -20.07
CA ILE A 95 -11.08 9.31 -19.31
C ILE A 95 -11.51 7.83 -19.26
N GLU A 96 -11.17 7.02 -20.27
CA GLU A 96 -11.51 5.58 -20.27
C GLU A 96 -10.64 4.84 -19.27
N VAL A 97 -9.36 5.18 -19.18
CA VAL A 97 -8.43 4.63 -18.16
C VAL A 97 -8.92 5.03 -16.77
N SER A 98 -9.16 6.33 -16.54
CA SER A 98 -9.63 6.85 -15.26
C SER A 98 -10.92 6.16 -14.80
N ASN A 99 -11.94 6.09 -15.65
CA ASN A 99 -13.22 5.44 -15.33
C ASN A 99 -13.07 3.94 -15.05
N SER A 100 -12.21 3.25 -15.80
CA SER A 100 -11.96 1.81 -15.59
C SER A 100 -11.29 1.56 -14.25
N SER A 101 -10.34 2.40 -13.88
CA SER A 101 -9.61 2.32 -12.61
C SER A 101 -10.49 2.67 -11.41
N GLN A 102 -11.35 3.67 -11.52
CA GLN A 102 -12.35 3.98 -10.50
C GLN A 102 -13.31 2.80 -10.27
N LYS A 103 -13.81 2.20 -11.37
CA LYS A 103 -14.68 1.03 -11.29
C LYS A 103 -13.98 -0.17 -10.66
N LEU A 104 -12.71 -0.40 -11.00
CA LEU A 104 -11.93 -1.48 -10.41
C LEU A 104 -11.72 -1.26 -8.90
N LEU A 105 -11.40 -0.04 -8.48
CA LEU A 105 -11.24 0.30 -7.07
C LEU A 105 -12.56 0.15 -6.29
N GLU A 106 -13.70 0.49 -6.91
CA GLU A 106 -15.01 0.22 -6.31
C GLU A 106 -15.25 -1.29 -6.10
N ILE A 107 -14.95 -2.11 -7.12
CA ILE A 107 -15.05 -3.58 -7.03
C ILE A 107 -14.12 -4.09 -5.92
N LEU A 108 -12.91 -3.59 -5.83
CA LEU A 108 -11.95 -3.97 -4.81
C LEU A 108 -12.48 -3.67 -3.39
N LEU A 109 -13.02 -2.46 -3.16
CA LEU A 109 -13.64 -2.07 -1.89
C LEU A 109 -14.80 -3.00 -1.50
N VAL A 110 -15.65 -3.37 -2.46
CA VAL A 110 -16.77 -4.27 -2.21
C VAL A 110 -16.30 -5.68 -1.88
N ASN A 111 -15.39 -6.23 -2.69
CA ASN A 111 -14.94 -7.60 -2.57
C ASN A 111 -14.16 -7.85 -1.27
N THR A 112 -13.34 -6.89 -0.86
CA THR A 112 -12.42 -7.03 0.28
C THR A 112 -13.08 -6.83 1.63
N ASN A 113 -14.31 -6.31 1.66
CA ASN A 113 -15.07 -6.16 2.90
C ASN A 113 -15.20 -7.47 3.72
N ASN A 114 -15.20 -8.61 3.06
CA ASN A 114 -15.33 -9.92 3.72
C ASN A 114 -13.98 -10.52 4.16
N LEU A 115 -12.86 -9.88 3.84
CA LEU A 115 -11.51 -10.34 4.20
C LEU A 115 -11.00 -9.76 5.53
N GLY A 116 -11.68 -8.75 6.08
CA GLY A 116 -11.18 -8.00 7.23
C GLY A 116 -10.04 -7.05 6.88
N VAL A 117 -9.95 -6.65 5.60
CA VAL A 117 -9.00 -5.65 5.12
C VAL A 117 -9.30 -4.30 5.75
N GLU A 118 -8.28 -3.65 6.26
CA GLU A 118 -8.37 -2.35 6.91
C GLU A 118 -7.93 -1.21 5.99
N ASN A 119 -6.95 -1.49 5.10
CA ASN A 119 -6.36 -0.49 4.22
C ASN A 119 -6.32 -0.96 2.76
N ILE A 120 -6.59 -0.05 1.83
CA ILE A 120 -6.21 -0.18 0.43
C ILE A 120 -5.20 0.94 0.15
N VAL A 121 -3.96 0.55 -0.10
CA VAL A 121 -2.89 1.47 -0.46
C VAL A 121 -3.07 1.90 -1.92
N ILE A 122 -3.10 3.20 -2.13
CA ILE A 122 -3.22 3.84 -3.44
C ILE A 122 -1.88 4.51 -3.75
N PRO A 123 -1.01 3.88 -4.54
CA PRO A 123 0.26 4.47 -4.90
C PRO A 123 0.07 5.60 -5.93
N CYS A 124 0.58 6.78 -5.57
CA CYS A 124 0.66 7.97 -6.41
C CYS A 124 2.12 8.43 -6.46
N VAL A 125 2.99 7.54 -6.90
CA VAL A 125 4.44 7.70 -6.98
C VAL A 125 4.95 7.30 -8.37
N ASP A 126 6.18 7.63 -8.71
CA ASP A 126 6.81 7.29 -9.98
C ASP A 126 5.92 7.72 -11.18
N GLN A 127 5.50 6.77 -12.05
CA GLN A 127 4.67 7.06 -13.22
C GLN A 127 3.24 7.50 -12.88
N SER A 128 2.77 7.28 -11.66
CA SER A 128 1.46 7.71 -11.17
C SER A 128 1.55 8.92 -10.23
N SER A 129 2.69 9.60 -10.17
CA SER A 129 2.90 10.78 -9.34
C SER A 129 1.91 11.90 -9.67
N LEU A 130 1.47 12.63 -8.63
CA LEU A 130 0.61 13.81 -8.73
C LEU A 130 1.45 15.06 -9.02
N SER A 131 2.07 15.11 -10.20
CA SER A 131 3.12 16.06 -10.54
C SER A 131 2.63 17.49 -10.74
N THR A 132 1.34 17.69 -11.04
CA THR A 132 0.76 19.02 -11.33
C THR A 132 -0.49 19.29 -10.51
N GLU A 133 -0.86 20.56 -10.35
CA GLU A 133 -2.14 20.95 -9.73
C GLU A 133 -3.35 20.35 -10.47
N THR A 134 -3.22 20.13 -11.77
CA THR A 134 -4.25 19.47 -12.58
C THR A 134 -4.40 18.01 -12.18
N ASP A 135 -3.29 17.27 -12.00
CA ASP A 135 -3.32 15.87 -11.59
C ASP A 135 -3.96 15.74 -10.20
N ILE A 136 -3.56 16.60 -9.26
CA ILE A 136 -4.15 16.66 -7.91
C ILE A 136 -5.66 16.91 -7.99
N LYS A 137 -6.09 17.85 -8.81
CA LYS A 137 -7.52 18.18 -8.98
C LYS A 137 -8.29 16.98 -9.53
N ILE A 138 -7.80 16.37 -10.62
CA ILE A 138 -8.44 15.20 -11.23
C ILE A 138 -8.47 14.03 -10.23
N PHE A 139 -7.38 13.83 -9.49
CA PHE A 139 -7.32 12.80 -8.45
C PHE A 139 -8.41 12.98 -7.38
N ILE A 140 -8.56 14.21 -6.87
CA ILE A 140 -9.61 14.54 -5.88
C ILE A 140 -11.00 14.25 -6.47
N GLU A 141 -11.28 14.73 -7.68
CA GLU A 141 -12.56 14.52 -8.34
C GLU A 141 -12.86 13.04 -8.58
N SER A 142 -11.84 12.25 -8.95
CA SER A 142 -11.97 10.83 -9.26
C SER A 142 -12.08 9.95 -8.00
N LEU A 143 -11.38 10.32 -6.91
CA LEU A 143 -11.41 9.53 -5.68
C LEU A 143 -12.64 9.83 -4.81
N SER A 144 -13.16 11.06 -4.83
CA SER A 144 -14.25 11.50 -3.95
C SER A 144 -15.48 10.58 -3.95
N PRO A 145 -16.00 10.08 -5.08
CA PRO A 145 -17.11 9.14 -5.07
C PRO A 145 -16.79 7.80 -4.37
N LEU A 146 -15.53 7.38 -4.40
CA LEU A 146 -15.07 6.13 -3.81
C LEU A 146 -14.86 6.24 -2.30
N VAL A 147 -14.66 7.46 -1.79
CA VAL A 147 -14.59 7.72 -0.35
C VAL A 147 -15.90 7.34 0.35
N GLU A 148 -17.05 7.62 -0.25
CA GLU A 148 -18.35 7.21 0.29
C GLU A 148 -18.46 5.67 0.38
N VAL A 149 -17.93 4.97 -0.61
CA VAL A 149 -17.90 3.49 -0.61
C VAL A 149 -16.94 2.98 0.49
N ALA A 150 -15.77 3.61 0.62
CA ALA A 150 -14.80 3.29 1.66
C ALA A 150 -15.38 3.52 3.08
N GLU A 151 -16.13 4.59 3.30
CA GLU A 151 -16.84 4.85 4.56
C GLU A 151 -17.87 3.77 4.87
N LYS A 152 -18.67 3.37 3.88
CA LYS A 152 -19.67 2.31 4.02
C LYS A 152 -19.06 1.00 4.49
N TYR A 153 -17.93 0.62 3.93
CA TYR A 153 -17.23 -0.64 4.25
C TYR A 153 -16.18 -0.49 5.36
N LYS A 154 -15.95 0.74 5.85
CA LYS A 154 -14.95 1.07 6.89
C LYS A 154 -13.52 0.69 6.50
N ILE A 155 -13.18 0.78 5.22
CA ILE A 155 -11.85 0.54 4.67
C ILE A 155 -11.19 1.89 4.46
N ASN A 156 -9.91 2.02 4.81
CA ASN A 156 -9.13 3.21 4.57
C ASN A 156 -8.59 3.20 3.14
N LEU A 157 -8.62 4.35 2.49
CA LEU A 157 -7.89 4.62 1.27
C LEU A 157 -6.57 5.27 1.68
N SER A 158 -5.52 4.46 1.77
CA SER A 158 -4.21 4.85 2.29
C SER A 158 -3.35 5.36 1.15
N LEU A 159 -3.18 6.68 1.06
CA LEU A 159 -2.43 7.30 -0.02
C LEU A 159 -0.93 7.18 0.24
N GLU A 160 -0.19 6.76 -0.77
CA GLU A 160 1.27 6.82 -0.82
C GLU A 160 1.66 7.81 -1.92
N THR A 161 2.38 8.89 -1.58
CA THR A 161 2.72 9.95 -2.54
C THR A 161 4.17 10.38 -2.40
N ASP A 162 4.68 11.00 -3.47
CA ASP A 162 5.97 11.71 -3.50
C ASP A 162 5.81 13.23 -3.31
N LEU A 163 4.62 13.69 -2.92
CA LEU A 163 4.35 15.09 -2.61
C LEU A 163 5.10 15.53 -1.35
N ASN A 164 5.55 16.79 -1.33
CA ASN A 164 6.10 17.36 -0.10
C ASN A 164 5.04 17.39 1.02
N PRO A 165 5.47 17.42 2.31
CA PRO A 165 4.58 17.24 3.46
C PRO A 165 3.40 18.21 3.49
N GLU A 166 3.63 19.49 3.17
CA GLU A 166 2.58 20.52 3.16
C GLU A 166 1.51 20.25 2.09
N THR A 167 1.94 19.89 0.88
CA THR A 167 1.04 19.58 -0.24
C THR A 167 0.26 18.31 0.03
N PHE A 168 0.92 17.27 0.56
CA PHE A 168 0.26 16.03 0.93
C PHE A 168 -0.80 16.23 2.01
N LEU A 169 -0.51 17.01 3.04
CA LEU A 169 -1.51 17.36 4.06
C LEU A 169 -2.71 18.09 3.45
N LYS A 170 -2.49 19.02 2.50
CA LYS A 170 -3.57 19.72 1.79
C LYS A 170 -4.43 18.74 0.98
N LEU A 171 -3.79 17.79 0.30
CA LEU A 171 -4.49 16.73 -0.45
C LEU A 171 -5.40 15.90 0.47
N ILE A 172 -4.88 15.41 1.60
CA ILE A 172 -5.66 14.61 2.56
C ILE A 172 -6.86 15.44 3.08
N LYS A 173 -6.63 16.70 3.43
CA LYS A 173 -7.68 17.62 3.95
C LYS A 173 -8.72 18.01 2.90
N SER A 174 -8.47 17.81 1.61
CA SER A 174 -9.47 18.06 0.57
C SER A 174 -10.62 17.06 0.59
N PHE A 175 -10.41 15.91 1.23
CA PHE A 175 -11.45 14.92 1.47
C PHE A 175 -12.01 15.11 2.89
N ASP A 176 -13.30 15.41 3.02
CA ASP A 176 -13.97 15.53 4.31
C ASP A 176 -14.31 14.13 4.86
N SER A 177 -13.27 13.33 5.08
CA SER A 177 -13.39 11.94 5.54
C SER A 177 -12.20 11.47 6.34
N ASN A 178 -12.46 10.63 7.33
CA ASN A 178 -11.42 9.93 8.08
C ASN A 178 -10.96 8.63 7.40
N ARG A 179 -11.52 8.30 6.23
CA ARG A 179 -11.13 7.12 5.45
C ARG A 179 -10.05 7.40 4.42
N VAL A 180 -9.72 8.67 4.18
CA VAL A 180 -8.52 9.02 3.42
C VAL A 180 -7.39 9.21 4.42
N THR A 181 -6.43 8.31 4.35
CA THR A 181 -5.33 8.14 5.31
C THR A 181 -3.99 8.12 4.59
N VAL A 182 -2.92 7.85 5.30
CA VAL A 182 -1.56 7.81 4.78
C VAL A 182 -1.01 6.39 4.87
N ASN A 183 -0.47 5.89 3.77
CA ASN A 183 0.56 4.86 3.78
C ASN A 183 1.92 5.55 3.84
N TYR A 184 2.67 5.33 4.91
CA TYR A 184 3.98 5.94 5.10
C TYR A 184 5.08 4.95 4.73
N ASP A 185 5.72 5.14 3.58
CA ASP A 185 6.90 4.38 3.17
C ASP A 185 8.17 5.10 3.64
N ILE A 186 8.82 4.56 4.66
CA ILE A 186 10.02 5.16 5.28
C ILE A 186 11.15 5.28 4.25
N GLY A 187 11.29 4.30 3.35
CA GLY A 187 12.33 4.30 2.33
C GLY A 187 12.07 5.34 1.23
N ASN A 188 10.82 5.51 0.82
CA ASN A 188 10.48 6.53 -0.18
C ASN A 188 10.67 7.94 0.38
N SER A 189 10.30 8.19 1.64
CA SER A 189 10.60 9.44 2.35
C SER A 189 12.12 9.72 2.38
N ALA A 190 12.92 8.73 2.78
CA ALA A 190 14.37 8.84 2.81
C ALA A 190 15.00 9.10 1.43
N HIS A 191 14.46 8.46 0.38
CA HIS A 191 14.87 8.68 -1.00
C HIS A 191 14.62 10.11 -1.48
N LEU A 192 13.46 10.66 -1.11
CA LEU A 192 13.08 12.04 -1.46
C LEU A 192 13.80 13.10 -0.60
N GLY A 193 14.46 12.68 0.49
CA GLY A 193 15.19 13.55 1.39
C GLY A 193 14.28 14.45 2.23
N TYR A 194 13.04 14.03 2.49
CA TYR A 194 12.14 14.77 3.36
C TYR A 194 12.56 14.65 4.83
N ASP A 195 12.26 15.70 5.60
CA ASP A 195 12.47 15.68 7.04
C ASP A 195 11.37 14.87 7.71
N LEU A 196 11.76 13.74 8.30
CA LEU A 196 10.88 12.82 8.99
C LEU A 196 10.02 13.48 10.07
N VAL A 197 10.60 14.43 10.83
CA VAL A 197 9.85 15.11 11.91
C VAL A 197 8.80 16.01 11.30
N GLU A 198 9.15 16.76 10.25
CA GLU A 198 8.21 17.59 9.51
C GLU A 198 7.05 16.77 8.94
N GLU A 199 7.35 15.62 8.30
CA GLU A 199 6.32 14.72 7.75
C GLU A 199 5.35 14.25 8.83
N LEU A 200 5.88 13.69 9.93
CA LEU A 200 5.05 13.16 11.01
C LEU A 200 4.29 14.26 11.76
N ASP A 201 4.84 15.46 11.89
CA ASP A 201 4.11 16.62 12.47
C ASP A 201 2.96 17.07 11.57
N HIS A 202 3.05 16.89 10.24
CA HIS A 202 1.99 17.24 9.31
C HIS A 202 0.85 16.21 9.28
N TYR A 203 1.19 14.92 9.16
CA TYR A 203 0.18 13.90 8.90
C TYR A 203 0.35 12.57 9.70
N GLY A 204 1.18 12.55 10.73
CA GLY A 204 1.42 11.35 11.53
C GLY A 204 0.14 10.74 12.14
N GLU A 205 -0.83 11.58 12.56
CA GLU A 205 -2.14 11.11 13.06
C GLU A 205 -3.02 10.46 11.98
N LYS A 206 -2.68 10.64 10.71
CA LYS A 206 -3.41 10.07 9.57
C LYS A 206 -2.79 8.79 9.03
N ILE A 207 -1.65 8.37 9.55
CA ILE A 207 -0.98 7.13 9.12
C ILE A 207 -1.83 5.93 9.55
N SER A 208 -2.19 5.09 8.59
CA SER A 208 -2.94 3.84 8.81
C SER A 208 -2.17 2.60 8.36
N ASP A 209 -1.15 2.77 7.53
CA ASP A 209 -0.26 1.71 7.05
C ASP A 209 1.18 2.22 6.98
N ILE A 210 2.16 1.34 7.19
CA ILE A 210 3.57 1.71 7.18
C ILE A 210 4.37 0.65 6.42
N HIS A 211 5.09 1.09 5.38
CA HIS A 211 6.06 0.26 4.68
C HIS A 211 7.46 0.41 5.30
N ILE A 212 8.02 -0.71 5.74
CA ILE A 212 9.38 -0.81 6.28
C ILE A 212 10.33 -1.12 5.13
N LYS A 213 11.01 -0.08 4.67
CA LYS A 213 11.92 -0.09 3.54
C LYS A 213 13.09 0.85 3.81
N ASP A 214 14.21 0.62 3.19
CA ASP A 214 15.34 1.54 3.22
C ASP A 214 15.82 1.84 1.80
N ARG A 215 16.14 3.11 1.57
CA ARG A 215 16.66 3.60 0.30
C ARG A 215 17.77 4.61 0.54
N VAL A 216 18.68 4.72 -0.41
CA VAL A 216 19.62 5.85 -0.42
C VAL A 216 18.97 7.09 -1.02
N LEU A 217 19.42 8.25 -0.60
CA LEU A 217 18.95 9.53 -1.16
C LEU A 217 19.13 9.53 -2.68
N ASP A 218 18.08 9.91 -3.42
CA ASP A 218 18.04 9.90 -4.89
C ASP A 218 18.44 8.54 -5.53
N GLY A 219 18.32 7.43 -4.78
CA GLY A 219 18.81 6.13 -5.25
C GLY A 219 17.91 4.94 -4.95
N ASP A 220 18.47 3.75 -5.11
CA ASP A 220 17.75 2.50 -5.04
C ASP A 220 17.47 2.01 -3.62
N SER A 221 16.63 0.98 -3.51
CA SER A 221 16.41 0.26 -2.26
C SER A 221 17.66 -0.53 -1.86
N VAL A 222 17.93 -0.55 -0.57
CA VAL A 222 19.08 -1.24 0.04
C VAL A 222 18.62 -2.05 1.26
N GLU A 223 19.50 -2.89 1.79
CA GLU A 223 19.24 -3.59 3.05
C GLU A 223 18.88 -2.60 4.16
N LEU A 224 17.99 -3.00 5.06
CA LEU A 224 17.56 -2.17 6.19
C LEU A 224 18.77 -1.73 7.04
N GLY A 225 18.86 -0.43 7.29
CA GLY A 225 19.97 0.20 8.02
C GLY A 225 21.20 0.48 7.16
N LYS A 226 21.14 0.33 5.84
CA LYS A 226 22.22 0.66 4.91
C LYS A 226 21.93 1.88 4.04
N GLY A 227 20.71 2.41 4.10
CA GLY A 227 20.27 3.60 3.38
C GLY A 227 20.24 4.86 4.25
N ASN A 228 19.30 5.72 3.92
CA ASN A 228 19.12 7.01 4.58
C ASN A 228 17.88 7.05 5.49
N ALA A 229 17.13 5.94 5.62
CA ALA A 229 15.98 5.87 6.52
C ALA A 229 16.44 5.92 7.99
N ASP A 230 15.95 6.93 8.73
CA ASP A 230 16.22 7.06 10.17
C ASP A 230 15.16 6.32 10.99
N PHE A 231 15.32 5.01 11.09
CA PHE A 231 14.40 4.15 11.84
C PHE A 231 14.31 4.50 13.33
N GLU A 232 15.41 4.95 13.96
CA GLU A 232 15.43 5.27 15.39
C GLU A 232 14.54 6.50 15.66
N SER A 233 14.74 7.57 14.90
CA SER A 233 13.92 8.78 15.00
C SER A 233 12.47 8.48 14.62
N PHE A 234 12.25 7.70 13.57
CA PHE A 234 10.91 7.31 13.13
C PHE A 234 10.12 6.59 14.24
N PHE A 235 10.64 5.51 14.79
CA PHE A 235 9.95 4.76 15.84
C PHE A 235 9.85 5.54 17.16
N THR A 236 10.77 6.47 17.41
CA THR A 236 10.68 7.37 18.55
C THR A 236 9.51 8.35 18.38
N LYS A 237 9.42 8.98 17.22
CA LYS A 237 8.35 9.95 16.90
C LYS A 237 6.99 9.25 16.78
N LEU A 238 6.94 8.08 16.18
CA LEU A 238 5.69 7.30 16.02
C LEU A 238 5.02 6.96 17.37
N LYS A 239 5.78 6.87 18.47
CA LYS A 239 5.22 6.65 19.82
C LYS A 239 4.36 7.81 20.32
N GLU A 240 4.49 8.99 19.74
CA GLU A 240 3.65 10.16 20.07
C GLU A 240 2.22 9.99 19.52
N PHE A 241 2.07 9.12 18.51
CA PHE A 241 0.80 8.79 17.88
C PHE A 241 0.32 7.43 18.36
N ASP A 242 -0.98 7.24 18.51
CA ASP A 242 -1.56 5.93 18.91
C ASP A 242 -1.72 5.01 17.68
N TYR A 243 -0.63 4.82 16.92
CA TYR A 243 -0.62 4.01 15.71
C TYR A 243 -0.98 2.54 16.01
N LYS A 244 -1.96 2.01 15.29
CA LYS A 244 -2.50 0.65 15.44
C LYS A 244 -2.41 -0.20 14.18
N GLY A 245 -2.03 0.41 13.04
CA GLY A 245 -1.90 -0.29 11.77
C GLY A 245 -0.75 -1.30 11.75
N PRO A 246 -0.62 -2.08 10.68
CA PRO A 246 0.47 -3.04 10.51
C PRO A 246 1.79 -2.36 10.15
N PHE A 247 2.90 -3.08 10.37
CA PHE A 247 4.19 -2.78 9.75
C PHE A 247 4.43 -3.78 8.64
N ILE A 248 4.46 -3.31 7.39
CA ILE A 248 4.63 -4.14 6.21
C ILE A 248 6.09 -4.11 5.74
N LEU A 249 6.75 -5.25 5.82
CA LEU A 249 8.12 -5.40 5.35
C LEU A 249 8.14 -5.36 3.81
N GLN A 250 8.70 -4.27 3.26
CA GLN A 250 8.97 -4.09 1.84
C GLN A 250 10.49 -3.97 1.60
N ALA A 251 11.25 -4.66 2.44
CA ALA A 251 12.71 -4.59 2.45
C ALA A 251 13.33 -5.03 1.13
N TYR A 252 14.53 -4.49 0.85
CA TYR A 252 15.37 -4.94 -0.25
C TYR A 252 15.55 -6.46 -0.20
N ARG A 253 15.63 -7.02 -1.37
CA ARG A 253 15.88 -8.42 -1.56
C ARG A 253 16.91 -8.61 -2.67
N ASP A 254 17.95 -9.41 -2.42
CA ASP A 254 18.93 -9.75 -3.43
C ASP A 254 18.40 -10.73 -4.48
N ASP A 255 19.22 -11.07 -5.47
CA ASP A 255 18.82 -11.96 -6.56
C ASP A 255 18.61 -13.41 -6.10
N GLU A 256 19.20 -13.83 -4.99
CA GLU A 256 19.04 -15.17 -4.41
C GLU A 256 17.75 -15.25 -3.58
N GLY A 257 17.25 -14.10 -3.13
CA GLY A 257 15.94 -13.96 -2.55
C GLY A 257 15.79 -14.61 -1.18
N VAL A 258 16.80 -14.53 -0.35
CA VAL A 258 16.79 -15.12 0.98
C VAL A 258 17.03 -14.06 2.04
#